data_d4cc6d9607c87860be94358285e45e69
#
_entry.id   d4cc6d9607c87860be94358285e45e69
#
_cell.length_a   1.000
_cell.length_b   1.000
_cell.length_c   1.000
_cell.angle_alpha   90.00
_cell.angle_beta   90.00
_cell.angle_gamma   90.00
#
_symmetry.space_group_name_H-M   'P 1'
#
loop_
_entity.id
_entity.type
_entity.pdbx_description
1 polymer ?
#
loop_
_entity_poly.entity_id
_entity_poly.type
_entity_poly.pdbx_seq_one_letter_code
_entity_poly.pdbx_strand_id
1 'polypeptide(L)'
;MKENRIILFTKYLLNFMFCTGILVAASLPYTLKLAGRYYSKELGEHYISMLIIFLVSGICGLVIVYQLRKMIDTVIRKNCFSDVNTKSLKIMEAAAFLITVLFFIKLFLLPTPATFIIVLTFFIAGLFSHVLSLVFSEAIRYKEENDLTI
;
A
#
# COMPACT_ATOMS: atom_id res chain seq x y z
N MET A 1 -12.86 -26.21 -0.18
CA MET A 1 -12.64 -26.05 -1.63
C MET A 1 -12.92 -24.64 -2.14
N LYS A 2 -13.98 -23.97 -1.74
CA LYS A 2 -14.24 -22.56 -2.15
C LYS A 2 -13.19 -21.57 -1.64
N GLU A 3 -12.72 -21.71 -0.41
CA GLU A 3 -11.71 -20.81 0.20
C GLU A 3 -10.39 -20.80 -0.57
N ASN A 4 -9.91 -21.94 -1.04
CA ASN A 4 -8.68 -22.01 -1.85
C ASN A 4 -8.80 -21.24 -3.19
N ARG A 5 -9.98 -21.16 -3.78
CA ARG A 5 -10.19 -20.42 -5.02
C ARG A 5 -10.09 -18.92 -4.82
N ILE A 6 -10.64 -18.40 -3.71
CA ILE A 6 -10.57 -16.96 -3.38
C ILE A 6 -9.13 -16.55 -3.11
N ILE A 7 -8.38 -17.34 -2.36
CA ILE A 7 -6.97 -17.10 -2.05
C ILE A 7 -6.12 -17.07 -3.33
N LEU A 8 -6.32 -18.04 -4.22
CA LEU A 8 -5.62 -18.08 -5.50
C LEU A 8 -6.00 -16.89 -6.39
N PHE A 9 -7.29 -16.53 -6.46
CA PHE A 9 -7.74 -15.37 -7.20
C PHE A 9 -7.09 -14.08 -6.66
N THR A 10 -7.05 -13.91 -5.35
CA THR A 10 -6.40 -12.76 -4.70
C THR A 10 -4.90 -12.72 -5.04
N LYS A 11 -4.22 -13.84 -5.05
CA LYS A 11 -2.80 -13.93 -5.46
C LYS A 11 -2.58 -13.47 -6.90
N TYR A 12 -3.41 -13.97 -7.84
CA TYR A 12 -3.31 -13.55 -9.24
C TYR A 12 -3.64 -12.07 -9.41
N LEU A 13 -4.66 -11.56 -8.72
CA LEU A 13 -5.03 -10.16 -8.73
C LEU A 13 -3.88 -9.27 -8.23
N LEU A 14 -3.26 -9.63 -7.11
CA LEU A 14 -2.10 -8.89 -6.56
C LEU A 14 -0.89 -8.91 -7.50
N ASN A 15 -0.64 -10.03 -8.19
CA ASN A 15 0.40 -10.12 -9.21
C ASN A 15 0.11 -9.18 -10.38
N PHE A 16 -1.13 -9.18 -10.86
CA PHE A 16 -1.58 -8.27 -11.92
C PHE A 16 -1.44 -6.80 -11.51
N MET A 17 -1.89 -6.45 -10.30
CA MET A 17 -1.77 -5.10 -9.75
C MET A 17 -0.31 -4.66 -9.62
N PHE A 18 0.59 -5.56 -9.23
CA PHE A 18 2.01 -5.26 -9.11
C PHE A 18 2.64 -4.94 -10.47
N CYS A 19 2.40 -5.77 -11.49
CA CYS A 19 2.89 -5.54 -12.85
C CYS A 19 2.31 -4.25 -13.44
N THR A 20 1.01 -4.04 -13.31
CA THR A 20 0.33 -2.82 -13.79
C THR A 20 0.86 -1.59 -13.06
N GLY A 21 1.08 -1.68 -11.75
CA GLY A 21 1.62 -0.58 -10.95
C GLY A 21 3.02 -0.15 -11.39
N ILE A 22 3.90 -1.10 -11.76
CA ILE A 22 5.21 -0.79 -12.33
C ILE A 22 5.06 -0.04 -13.65
N LEU A 23 4.18 -0.50 -14.55
CA LEU A 23 3.92 0.16 -15.84
C LEU A 23 3.39 1.57 -15.64
N VAL A 24 2.45 1.76 -14.73
CA VAL A 24 1.90 3.09 -14.38
C VAL A 24 2.99 4.00 -13.83
N ALA A 25 3.81 3.51 -12.88
CA ALA A 25 4.91 4.30 -12.31
C ALA A 25 5.92 4.72 -13.38
N ALA A 26 6.26 3.84 -14.32
CA ALA A 26 7.16 4.14 -15.44
C ALA A 26 6.55 5.15 -16.43
N SER A 27 5.24 5.14 -16.62
CA SER A 27 4.54 6.06 -17.53
C SER A 27 4.24 7.43 -16.91
N LEU A 28 4.39 7.60 -15.58
CA LEU A 28 4.05 8.83 -14.83
C LEU A 28 4.64 10.11 -15.43
N PRO A 29 5.94 10.19 -15.82
CA PRO A 29 6.49 11.42 -16.39
C PRO A 29 5.78 11.84 -17.67
N TYR A 30 5.38 10.88 -18.48
CA TYR A 30 4.70 11.12 -19.74
C TYR A 30 3.23 11.49 -19.54
N THR A 31 2.51 10.72 -18.71
CA THR A 31 1.08 10.96 -18.41
C THR A 31 0.87 12.27 -17.69
N LEU A 32 1.76 12.65 -16.78
CA LEU A 32 1.68 13.93 -16.05
C LEU A 32 1.93 15.14 -16.98
N LYS A 33 2.88 15.01 -17.93
CA LYS A 33 3.11 16.02 -18.97
C LYS A 33 1.88 16.20 -19.86
N LEU A 34 1.27 15.10 -20.25
CA LEU A 34 0.06 15.11 -21.08
C LEU A 34 -1.11 15.75 -20.33
N ALA A 35 -1.30 15.36 -19.06
CA ALA A 35 -2.35 15.91 -18.20
C ALA A 35 -2.17 17.43 -18.00
N GLY A 36 -0.96 17.92 -17.74
CA GLY A 36 -0.66 19.34 -17.62
C GLY A 36 -0.93 20.13 -18.90
N ARG A 37 -0.76 19.49 -20.07
CA ARG A 37 -1.00 20.12 -21.36
C ARG A 37 -2.48 20.24 -21.73
N TYR A 38 -3.30 19.25 -21.35
CA TYR A 38 -4.69 19.14 -21.79
C TYR A 38 -5.72 19.49 -20.71
N TYR A 39 -5.39 19.30 -19.42
CA TYR A 39 -6.38 19.40 -18.35
C TYR A 39 -6.19 20.57 -17.38
N SER A 40 -4.97 21.01 -17.10
CA SER A 40 -4.74 22.06 -16.11
C SER A 40 -3.38 22.72 -16.26
N LYS A 41 -3.37 24.05 -16.42
CA LYS A 41 -2.14 24.86 -16.39
C LYS A 41 -1.43 24.76 -15.03
N GLU A 42 -2.18 24.66 -13.94
CA GLU A 42 -1.65 24.53 -12.58
C GLU A 42 -0.83 23.25 -12.39
N LEU A 43 -1.22 22.14 -13.04
CA LEU A 43 -0.43 20.90 -13.09
C LEU A 43 0.91 21.09 -13.84
N GLY A 44 0.93 21.97 -14.84
CA GLY A 44 2.15 22.31 -15.57
C GLY A 44 3.12 23.17 -14.75
N GLU A 45 2.60 24.13 -13.99
CA GLU A 45 3.41 25.01 -13.13
C GLU A 45 4.05 24.27 -11.97
N HIS A 46 3.37 23.26 -11.40
CA HIS A 46 3.86 22.43 -10.30
C HIS A 46 4.33 21.05 -10.76
N TYR A 47 4.70 20.86 -12.03
CA TYR A 47 5.04 19.58 -12.62
C TYR A 47 6.05 18.76 -11.81
N ILE A 48 7.17 19.39 -11.40
CA ILE A 48 8.25 18.68 -10.68
C ILE A 48 7.77 18.20 -9.31
N SER A 49 7.07 19.07 -8.57
CA SER A 49 6.54 18.72 -7.24
C SER A 49 5.51 17.59 -7.34
N MET A 50 4.61 17.66 -8.32
CA MET A 50 3.62 16.62 -8.57
C MET A 50 4.28 15.32 -9.00
N LEU A 51 5.28 15.37 -9.87
CA LEU A 51 6.02 14.18 -10.32
C LEU A 51 6.68 13.45 -9.14
N ILE A 52 7.34 14.19 -8.25
CA ILE A 52 7.99 13.61 -7.06
C ILE A 52 6.94 12.96 -6.15
N ILE A 53 5.85 13.67 -5.85
CA ILE A 53 4.78 13.15 -4.97
C ILE A 53 4.19 11.87 -5.56
N PHE A 54 3.83 11.86 -6.83
CA PHE A 54 3.23 10.68 -7.47
C PHE A 54 4.23 9.52 -7.62
N LEU A 55 5.50 9.77 -7.94
CA LEU A 55 6.51 8.73 -8.04
C LEU A 55 6.78 8.07 -6.68
N VAL A 56 7.02 8.87 -5.65
CA VAL A 56 7.29 8.33 -4.31
C VAL A 56 6.06 7.59 -3.78
N SER A 57 4.86 8.15 -3.94
CA SER A 57 3.62 7.48 -3.55
C SER A 57 3.36 6.20 -4.36
N GLY A 58 3.69 6.19 -5.64
CA GLY A 58 3.60 5.00 -6.50
C GLY A 58 4.54 3.88 -6.02
N ILE A 59 5.78 4.23 -5.67
CA ILE A 59 6.74 3.27 -5.10
C ILE A 59 6.22 2.72 -3.77
N CYS A 60 5.70 3.58 -2.88
CA CYS A 60 5.08 3.15 -1.62
C CYS A 60 3.88 2.23 -1.87
N GLY A 61 3.04 2.53 -2.85
CA GLY A 61 1.93 1.67 -3.27
C GLY A 61 2.41 0.29 -3.75
N LEU A 62 3.48 0.24 -4.54
CA LEU A 62 4.11 -1.02 -4.97
C LEU A 62 4.68 -1.82 -3.79
N VAL A 63 5.26 -1.14 -2.79
CA VAL A 63 5.72 -1.78 -1.55
C VAL A 63 4.54 -2.41 -0.81
N ILE A 64 3.41 -1.71 -0.68
CA ILE A 64 2.21 -2.25 -0.04
C ILE A 64 1.72 -3.50 -0.78
N VAL A 65 1.59 -3.45 -2.11
CA VAL A 65 1.17 -4.60 -2.92
C VAL A 65 2.15 -5.77 -2.78
N TYR A 66 3.46 -5.49 -2.74
CA TYR A 66 4.48 -6.51 -2.52
C TYR A 66 4.34 -7.20 -1.16
N GLN A 67 4.11 -6.43 -0.08
CA GLN A 67 3.88 -7.00 1.24
C GLN A 67 2.59 -7.84 1.29
N LEU A 68 1.51 -7.39 0.66
CA LEU A 68 0.28 -8.17 0.53
C LEU A 68 0.51 -9.50 -0.21
N ARG A 69 1.31 -9.50 -1.29
CA ARG A 69 1.69 -10.74 -1.99
C ARG A 69 2.43 -11.70 -1.07
N LYS A 70 3.36 -11.19 -0.28
CA LYS A 70 4.11 -11.98 0.68
C LYS A 70 3.20 -12.57 1.76
N MET A 71 2.23 -11.79 2.24
CA MET A 71 1.26 -12.25 3.25
C MET A 71 0.33 -13.33 2.68
N ILE A 72 -0.16 -13.20 1.45
CA ILE A 72 -1.02 -14.22 0.84
C ILE A 72 -0.28 -15.56 0.66
N ASP A 73 1.03 -15.54 0.40
CA ASP A 73 1.83 -16.76 0.33
C ASP A 73 1.94 -17.47 1.69
N THR A 74 1.99 -16.72 2.81
CA THR A 74 1.95 -17.32 4.15
C THR A 74 0.58 -17.90 4.51
N VAL A 75 -0.50 -17.30 4.01
CA VAL A 75 -1.87 -17.86 4.13
C VAL A 75 -1.97 -19.20 3.40
N ILE A 76 -1.43 -19.29 2.19
CA ILE A 76 -1.40 -20.55 1.41
C ILE A 76 -0.64 -21.65 2.16
N ARG A 77 0.45 -21.27 2.82
CA ARG A 77 1.28 -22.20 3.63
C ARG A 77 0.69 -22.52 5.03
N LYS A 78 -0.51 -22.00 5.33
CA LYS A 78 -1.18 -22.15 6.64
C LYS A 78 -0.36 -21.62 7.83
N ASN A 79 0.50 -20.64 7.59
CA ASN A 79 1.32 -19.99 8.61
C ASN A 79 1.05 -18.46 8.64
N CYS A 80 -0.21 -18.10 8.92
CA CYS A 80 -0.66 -16.71 8.90
C CYS A 80 -0.06 -15.87 10.04
N PHE A 81 -0.01 -16.45 11.25
CA PHE A 81 0.53 -15.79 12.44
C PHE A 81 2.03 -16.06 12.53
N SER A 82 2.81 -15.22 11.91
CA SER A 82 4.27 -15.29 11.86
C SER A 82 4.89 -13.91 11.95
N ASP A 83 6.10 -13.82 12.48
CA ASP A 83 6.88 -12.57 12.55
C ASP A 83 7.05 -11.91 11.18
N VAL A 84 7.07 -12.72 10.13
CA VAL A 84 7.16 -12.24 8.75
C VAL A 84 5.95 -11.36 8.41
N ASN A 85 4.73 -11.78 8.77
CA ASN A 85 3.51 -11.03 8.52
C ASN A 85 3.40 -9.79 9.42
N THR A 86 3.84 -9.89 10.67
CA THR A 86 3.91 -8.73 11.57
C THR A 86 4.85 -7.65 11.00
N LYS A 87 6.02 -8.04 10.51
CA LYS A 87 6.96 -7.12 9.84
C LYS A 87 6.35 -6.53 8.55
N SER A 88 5.67 -7.35 7.75
CA SER A 88 4.99 -6.89 6.54
C SER A 88 3.94 -5.83 6.85
N LEU A 89 3.14 -6.01 7.90
CA LEU A 89 2.14 -5.04 8.35
C LEU A 89 2.78 -3.73 8.82
N LYS A 90 3.90 -3.76 9.53
CA LYS A 90 4.64 -2.56 9.92
C LYS A 90 5.21 -1.78 8.73
N ILE A 91 5.69 -2.48 7.71
CA ILE A 91 6.15 -1.85 6.46
C ILE A 91 4.98 -1.21 5.72
N MET A 92 3.83 -1.88 5.66
CA MET A 92 2.61 -1.34 5.04
C MET A 92 2.11 -0.10 5.80
N GLU A 93 2.13 -0.12 7.12
CA GLU A 93 1.82 1.03 7.98
C GLU A 93 2.69 2.23 7.61
N ALA A 94 4.01 2.06 7.61
CA ALA A 94 4.95 3.13 7.28
C ALA A 94 4.74 3.68 5.85
N ALA A 95 4.52 2.80 4.87
CA ALA A 95 4.25 3.19 3.49
C ALA A 95 2.92 3.95 3.37
N ALA A 96 1.87 3.51 4.06
CA ALA A 96 0.57 4.17 4.05
C ALA A 96 0.62 5.56 4.69
N PHE A 97 1.29 5.72 5.82
CA PHE A 97 1.49 7.04 6.45
C PHE A 97 2.34 7.96 5.59
N LEU A 98 3.38 7.45 4.92
CA LEU A 98 4.18 8.25 4.00
C LEU A 98 3.32 8.77 2.82
N ILE A 99 2.48 7.93 2.23
CA ILE A 99 1.53 8.35 1.19
C ILE A 99 0.59 9.43 1.75
N THR A 100 0.07 9.24 2.96
CA THR A 100 -0.81 10.21 3.63
C THR A 100 -0.13 11.58 3.74
N VAL A 101 1.11 11.63 4.22
CA VAL A 101 1.88 12.88 4.36
C VAL A 101 2.13 13.54 3.00
N LEU A 102 2.53 12.78 1.99
CA LEU A 102 2.80 13.29 0.64
C LEU A 102 1.53 13.90 0.01
N PHE A 103 0.40 13.22 0.12
CA PHE A 103 -0.87 13.73 -0.41
C PHE A 103 -1.46 14.85 0.45
N PHE A 104 -1.14 14.89 1.74
CA PHE A 104 -1.47 16.03 2.59
C PHE A 104 -0.72 17.29 2.14
N ILE A 105 0.58 17.18 1.83
CA ILE A 105 1.35 18.27 1.23
C ILE A 105 0.76 18.70 -0.12
N LYS A 106 0.39 17.72 -0.96
CA LYS A 106 -0.26 18.00 -2.25
C LYS A 106 -1.55 18.79 -2.09
N LEU A 107 -2.29 18.59 -1.00
CA LEU A 107 -3.54 19.31 -0.74
C LEU A 107 -3.34 20.84 -0.66
N PHE A 108 -2.17 21.27 -0.16
CA PHE A 108 -1.81 22.70 -0.12
C PHE A 108 -1.34 23.24 -1.47
N LEU A 109 -0.77 22.39 -2.33
CA LEU A 109 -0.29 22.80 -3.66
C LEU A 109 -1.44 22.82 -4.67
N LEU A 110 -2.27 21.81 -4.68
CA LEU A 110 -3.40 21.65 -5.60
C LEU A 110 -4.55 20.93 -4.88
N PRO A 111 -5.46 21.67 -4.25
CA PRO A 111 -6.59 21.07 -3.52
C PRO A 111 -7.59 20.46 -4.51
N THR A 112 -7.73 19.15 -4.47
CA THR A 112 -8.77 18.43 -5.21
C THR A 112 -9.55 17.50 -4.28
N PRO A 113 -10.87 17.29 -4.50
CA PRO A 113 -11.66 16.37 -3.68
C PRO A 113 -11.06 14.95 -3.65
N ALA A 114 -10.50 14.50 -4.77
CA ALA A 114 -9.83 13.21 -4.85
C ALA A 114 -8.62 13.12 -3.93
N THR A 115 -7.83 14.19 -3.79
CA THR A 115 -6.68 14.23 -2.86
C THR A 115 -7.12 14.04 -1.42
N PHE A 116 -8.21 14.67 -1.01
CA PHE A 116 -8.76 14.52 0.34
C PHE A 116 -9.17 13.07 0.63
N ILE A 117 -9.84 12.42 -0.33
CA ILE A 117 -10.23 11.01 -0.21
C ILE A 117 -9.01 10.11 -0.09
N ILE A 118 -7.95 10.35 -0.87
CA ILE A 118 -6.70 9.58 -0.82
C ILE A 118 -6.04 9.73 0.56
N VAL A 119 -5.91 10.94 1.08
CA VAL A 119 -5.35 11.21 2.42
C VAL A 119 -6.11 10.41 3.48
N LEU A 120 -7.43 10.50 3.49
CA LEU A 120 -8.27 9.79 4.47
C LEU A 120 -8.14 8.28 4.35
N THR A 121 -8.17 7.76 3.12
CA THR A 121 -8.08 6.32 2.84
C THR A 121 -6.75 5.74 3.32
N PHE A 122 -5.63 6.36 2.96
CA PHE A 122 -4.31 5.86 3.38
C PHE A 122 -4.02 6.08 4.85
N PHE A 123 -4.56 7.13 5.46
CA PHE A 123 -4.48 7.32 6.90
C PHE A 123 -5.19 6.18 7.65
N ILE A 124 -6.42 5.84 7.25
CA ILE A 124 -7.16 4.71 7.82
C ILE A 124 -6.42 3.39 7.56
N ALA A 125 -5.92 3.18 6.35
CA ALA A 125 -5.15 1.97 6.01
C ALA A 125 -3.89 1.81 6.88
N GLY A 126 -3.19 2.92 7.17
CA GLY A 126 -2.05 2.93 8.09
C GLY A 126 -2.44 2.54 9.50
N LEU A 127 -3.52 3.11 10.04
CA LEU A 127 -4.04 2.76 11.36
C LEU A 127 -4.45 1.29 11.45
N PHE A 128 -5.16 0.77 10.45
CA PHE A 128 -5.53 -0.65 10.41
C PHE A 128 -4.32 -1.57 10.34
N SER A 129 -3.30 -1.23 9.55
CA SER A 129 -2.05 -2.00 9.48
C SER A 129 -1.34 -2.02 10.83
N HIS A 130 -1.34 -0.90 11.55
CA HIS A 130 -0.79 -0.82 12.90
C HIS A 130 -1.53 -1.75 13.87
N VAL A 131 -2.86 -1.62 13.96
CA VAL A 131 -3.69 -2.45 14.83
C VAL A 131 -3.53 -3.93 14.51
N LEU A 132 -3.54 -4.31 13.23
CA LEU A 132 -3.32 -5.70 12.81
C LEU A 132 -1.93 -6.20 13.19
N SER A 133 -0.89 -5.37 13.12
CA SER A 133 0.45 -5.77 13.54
C SER A 133 0.52 -6.09 15.04
N LEU A 134 -0.21 -5.34 15.86
CA LEU A 134 -0.34 -5.60 17.30
C LEU A 134 -1.09 -6.90 17.57
N VAL A 135 -2.22 -7.11 16.91
CA VAL A 135 -3.03 -8.33 17.04
C VAL A 135 -2.22 -9.57 16.64
N PHE A 136 -1.45 -9.49 15.56
CA PHE A 136 -0.60 -10.60 15.12
C PHE A 136 0.52 -10.88 16.12
N SER A 137 1.16 -9.85 16.67
CA SER A 137 2.18 -10.00 17.72
C SER A 137 1.64 -10.69 18.96
N GLU A 138 0.44 -10.31 19.40
CA GLU A 138 -0.24 -10.95 20.54
C GLU A 138 -0.57 -12.43 20.23
N ALA A 139 -1.10 -12.72 19.05
CA ALA A 139 -1.43 -14.08 18.64
C ALA A 139 -0.18 -14.99 18.60
N ILE A 140 0.96 -14.47 18.15
CA ILE A 140 2.24 -15.19 18.15
C ILE A 140 2.68 -15.47 19.58
N ARG A 141 2.62 -14.48 20.45
CA ARG A 141 2.99 -14.63 21.87
C ARG A 141 2.16 -15.70 22.56
N TYR A 142 0.83 -15.69 22.39
CA TYR A 142 -0.05 -16.71 22.96
C TYR A 142 0.26 -18.12 22.43
N LYS A 143 0.62 -18.23 21.15
CA LYS A 143 1.02 -19.51 20.55
C LYS A 143 2.31 -20.04 21.20
N GLU A 144 3.31 -19.19 21.37
CA GLU A 144 4.59 -19.56 22.01
C GLU A 144 4.40 -19.95 23.47
N GLU A 145 3.59 -19.21 24.25
CA GLU A 145 3.26 -19.54 25.63
C GLU A 145 2.55 -20.91 25.74
N ASN A 146 1.66 -21.21 24.79
CA ASN A 146 0.91 -22.48 24.77
C ASN A 146 1.83 -23.67 24.38
N ASP A 147 2.79 -23.47 23.49
CA ASP A 147 3.77 -24.49 23.09
C ASP A 147 4.78 -24.80 24.21
N LEU A 148 5.00 -23.86 25.14
CA LEU A 148 5.87 -24.07 26.31
C LEU A 148 5.20 -24.81 27.49
N THR A 149 3.86 -24.90 27.45
CA THR A 149 3.06 -25.52 28.53
C THR A 149 2.81 -27.04 28.33
N ILE A 150 3.30 -27.60 27.26
CA ILE A 150 3.25 -29.07 26.99
C ILE A 150 4.63 -29.68 27.22
#